data_79c5aaaa86fed7ad4f72a0d7e5b76ed4
#
_entry.id   79c5aaaa86fed7ad4f72a0d7e5b76ed4
#
_cell.length_a   1.000
_cell.length_b   1.000
_cell.length_c   1.000
_cell.angle_alpha   90.00
_cell.angle_beta   90.00
_cell.angle_gamma   90.00
#
_symmetry.space_group_name_H-M   'P 1'
#
loop_
_entity.id
_entity.type
_entity.pdbx_description
1 polymer ?
#
loop_
_entity_poly.entity_id
_entity_poly.type
_entity_poly.pdbx_seq_one_letter_code
_entity_poly.pdbx_strand_id
1 'polypeptide(L)'
;VRSSAASDVYKRQAEYAKKLGLGAGGFKRMLRKYIESKREESSTVYVENTTSFTGQPLELDTGEWRADDWGVTRKAVYGVEEACPHPLMPVERLVNIDTGVEKLKLAFCKGDRRWREIIADKSVLASNQKILQLADQGIAVTSESARALVKYISDMENMNYALIPERRSVSRLGYIENEGFSPYVDGLIFDGDANFRNIFESIKRAGSRDKWMEVALAARRGNVMVRVVLAASFASVLVAPCGSLPFFVHLWGGESGTGKTVALMLAASVWGSPEMGRYIQTFNSTLVGREKLAAFLNHLPLMVDELQLARDSRGRLMFDVYALAEGVGRTRGTKTGGIDRTPTWANCILTTGETPITNAGSGAGAVNRVIEIECKNSEKIIEDGHAVSSAVKKNYGFAGREFVHRLYREENTLRAAALYRQSFKELSDNDTTEKQAMAAAVIIAADQLATEWIFQDDRALTITEISRFLASRAAVSAGERGYRYMCDWVSQNANRLRPGVEQGEVYGVLDEHGEWAYVIG
;
A
#
# COMPACT_ATOMS: atom_id res chain seq x y z
N VAL A 1 36.84 -36.45 -0.46
CA VAL A 1 38.31 -36.28 -0.28
C VAL A 1 38.65 -35.19 0.76
N ARG A 2 37.76 -34.26 1.12
CA ARG A 2 38.03 -33.22 2.14
C ARG A 2 37.90 -33.72 3.60
N SER A 3 37.26 -34.85 3.84
CA SER A 3 37.10 -35.44 5.19
C SER A 3 38.37 -36.19 5.67
N SER A 4 39.21 -36.70 4.79
CA SER A 4 40.42 -37.46 5.16
C SER A 4 41.57 -36.57 5.66
N ALA A 5 41.80 -35.42 5.02
CA ALA A 5 42.88 -34.51 5.39
C ALA A 5 42.70 -33.89 6.81
N ALA A 6 41.45 -33.52 7.20
CA ALA A 6 41.15 -33.04 8.55
C ALA A 6 41.35 -34.13 9.61
N SER A 7 41.01 -35.40 9.31
CA SER A 7 41.23 -36.54 10.18
C SER A 7 42.73 -36.85 10.37
N ASP A 8 43.55 -36.70 9.33
CA ASP A 8 44.99 -36.96 9.42
C ASP A 8 45.74 -35.85 10.18
N VAL A 9 45.30 -34.61 10.04
CA VAL A 9 45.84 -33.51 10.86
C VAL A 9 45.50 -33.71 12.33
N TYR A 10 44.28 -34.15 12.69
CA TYR A 10 43.91 -34.47 14.07
C TYR A 10 44.72 -35.62 14.64
N LYS A 11 44.98 -36.67 13.86
CA LYS A 11 45.82 -37.83 14.29
C LYS A 11 47.24 -37.38 14.56
N ARG A 12 47.89 -36.63 13.66
CA ARG A 12 49.24 -36.09 13.85
C ARG A 12 49.32 -35.15 15.07
N GLN A 13 48.35 -34.33 15.30
CA GLN A 13 48.27 -33.45 16.50
C GLN A 13 48.19 -34.27 17.78
N ALA A 14 47.41 -35.37 17.80
CA ALA A 14 47.29 -36.25 18.94
C ALA A 14 48.60 -37.03 19.21
N GLU A 15 49.33 -37.46 18.18
CA GLU A 15 50.64 -38.10 18.29
C GLU A 15 51.73 -37.16 18.83
N TYR A 16 51.74 -35.89 18.40
CA TYR A 16 52.63 -34.85 18.89
C TYR A 16 52.34 -34.52 20.38
N ALA A 17 51.07 -34.42 20.75
CA ALA A 17 50.66 -34.20 22.14
C ALA A 17 51.17 -35.34 23.06
N LYS A 18 51.08 -36.58 22.57
CA LYS A 18 51.57 -37.77 23.30
C LYS A 18 53.09 -37.78 23.44
N LYS A 19 53.86 -37.37 22.43
CA LYS A 19 55.31 -37.19 22.50
C LYS A 19 55.77 -36.11 23.48
N LEU A 20 54.95 -35.08 23.70
CA LEU A 20 55.22 -34.00 24.65
C LEU A 20 54.72 -34.30 26.06
N GLY A 21 54.18 -35.49 26.34
CA GLY A 21 53.63 -35.87 27.65
C GLY A 21 52.37 -35.11 28.03
N LEU A 22 51.69 -34.49 27.09
CA LEU A 22 50.50 -33.70 27.33
C LEU A 22 49.25 -34.51 26.99
N GLY A 23 48.30 -34.54 27.88
CA GLY A 23 46.97 -35.06 27.59
C GLY A 23 46.25 -34.18 26.54
N ALA A 24 45.32 -34.75 25.77
CA ALA A 24 44.60 -34.05 24.68
C ALA A 24 43.96 -32.70 25.11
N GLY A 25 43.53 -32.59 26.38
CA GLY A 25 43.00 -31.33 26.93
C GLY A 25 44.08 -30.28 27.21
N GLY A 26 45.29 -30.72 27.60
CA GLY A 26 46.46 -29.85 27.80
C GLY A 26 46.98 -29.25 26.50
N PHE A 27 47.09 -30.10 25.46
CA PHE A 27 47.48 -29.66 24.13
C PHE A 27 46.49 -28.67 23.50
N LYS A 28 45.17 -28.93 23.61
CA LYS A 28 44.14 -27.97 23.19
C LYS A 28 44.24 -26.63 23.88
N ARG A 29 44.55 -26.61 25.17
CA ARG A 29 44.70 -25.40 25.98
C ARG A 29 45.96 -24.61 25.57
N MET A 30 47.05 -25.30 25.33
CA MET A 30 48.31 -24.71 24.88
C MET A 30 48.20 -24.17 23.45
N LEU A 31 47.54 -24.89 22.54
CA LEU A 31 47.25 -24.44 21.20
C LEU A 31 46.36 -23.20 21.19
N ARG A 32 45.36 -23.18 22.08
CA ARG A 32 44.48 -22.01 22.23
C ARG A 32 45.25 -20.79 22.73
N LYS A 33 46.09 -20.94 23.75
CA LYS A 33 46.96 -19.86 24.24
C LYS A 33 47.97 -19.40 23.18
N TYR A 34 48.54 -20.30 22.39
CA TYR A 34 49.43 -19.94 21.28
C TYR A 34 48.69 -19.17 20.18
N ILE A 35 47.48 -19.58 19.83
CA ILE A 35 46.63 -18.87 18.88
C ILE A 35 46.22 -17.50 19.43
N GLU A 36 45.90 -17.39 20.72
CA GLU A 36 45.58 -16.13 21.40
C GLU A 36 46.79 -15.19 21.43
N SER A 37 48.01 -15.71 21.78
CA SER A 37 49.24 -14.87 21.75
C SER A 37 49.62 -14.43 20.33
N LYS A 38 49.43 -15.29 19.34
CA LYS A 38 49.64 -14.89 17.93
C LYS A 38 48.60 -13.91 17.40
N ARG A 39 47.37 -13.94 17.95
CA ARG A 39 46.36 -12.91 17.72
C ARG A 39 46.78 -11.56 18.34
N GLU A 40 47.29 -11.57 19.55
CA GLU A 40 47.80 -10.36 20.21
C GLU A 40 49.03 -9.78 19.50
N GLU A 41 49.96 -10.62 19.00
CA GLU A 41 51.09 -10.18 18.19
C GLU A 41 50.67 -9.66 16.80
N SER A 42 49.59 -10.17 16.20
CA SER A 42 49.08 -9.72 14.91
C SER A 42 48.18 -8.50 15.01
N SER A 43 47.67 -8.17 16.21
CA SER A 43 46.81 -7.01 16.46
C SER A 43 47.60 -5.68 16.54
N THR A 44 48.92 -5.71 16.43
CA THR A 44 49.77 -4.51 16.58
C THR A 44 50.20 -3.85 15.25
N VAL A 45 49.67 -4.31 14.13
CA VAL A 45 49.79 -3.56 12.86
C VAL A 45 48.41 -3.04 12.51
N TYR A 46 48.07 -1.87 13.01
CA TYR A 46 46.99 -1.05 12.47
C TYR A 46 47.36 -0.71 11.02
N VAL A 47 47.07 -1.57 10.09
CA VAL A 47 46.88 -1.19 8.70
C VAL A 47 45.47 -0.61 8.68
N GLU A 48 45.36 0.70 8.53
CA GLU A 48 44.09 1.37 8.19
C GLU A 48 43.68 0.85 6.80
N ASN A 49 42.96 -0.26 6.78
CA ASN A 49 42.38 -0.79 5.55
C ASN A 49 41.08 -0.02 5.30
N THR A 50 41.03 0.70 4.21
CA THR A 50 39.80 1.31 3.71
C THR A 50 39.31 0.58 2.45
N THR A 51 38.05 0.77 2.11
CA THR A 51 37.50 0.30 0.85
C THR A 51 38.23 0.97 -0.32
N SER A 52 38.59 0.19 -1.36
CA SER A 52 39.28 0.67 -2.56
C SER A 52 38.61 0.22 -3.85
N PHE A 53 37.28 0.35 -3.90
CA PHE A 53 36.50 0.03 -5.10
C PHE A 53 36.51 1.16 -6.11
N THR A 54 36.62 0.86 -7.39
CA THR A 54 36.54 1.88 -8.45
C THR A 54 35.18 2.55 -8.46
N GLY A 55 35.16 3.89 -8.29
CA GLY A 55 33.95 4.72 -8.30
C GLY A 55 33.01 4.44 -7.12
N GLN A 56 33.55 4.03 -5.97
CA GLN A 56 32.78 3.77 -4.76
C GLN A 56 32.02 5.04 -4.27
N PRO A 57 30.81 4.87 -3.74
CA PRO A 57 30.02 5.98 -3.21
C PRO A 57 30.53 6.54 -1.88
N LEU A 58 31.19 5.73 -1.07
CA LEU A 58 31.78 6.10 0.22
C LEU A 58 33.16 5.46 0.38
N GLU A 59 34.01 6.03 1.23
CA GLU A 59 35.22 5.40 1.73
C GLU A 59 35.01 4.98 3.16
N LEU A 60 35.16 3.68 3.46
CA LEU A 60 34.83 3.08 4.74
C LEU A 60 36.01 2.29 5.29
N ASP A 61 36.19 2.31 6.61
CA ASP A 61 37.14 1.44 7.30
C ASP A 61 36.71 -0.03 7.15
N THR A 62 37.65 -0.89 6.79
CA THR A 62 37.38 -2.30 6.55
C THR A 62 37.95 -3.23 7.63
N GLY A 63 38.75 -2.73 8.54
CA GLY A 63 39.38 -3.52 9.59
C GLY A 63 40.17 -4.71 9.06
N GLU A 64 39.73 -5.94 9.36
CA GLU A 64 40.38 -7.17 8.88
C GLU A 64 40.06 -7.52 7.41
N TRP A 65 39.11 -6.83 6.78
CA TRP A 65 38.67 -7.14 5.43
C TRP A 65 39.50 -6.40 4.37
N ARG A 66 39.79 -7.10 3.30
CA ARG A 66 40.26 -6.50 2.05
C ARG A 66 39.05 -6.34 1.13
N ALA A 67 38.74 -5.10 0.78
CA ALA A 67 37.58 -4.74 -0.03
C ALA A 67 38.03 -3.91 -1.23
N ASP A 68 38.22 -4.55 -2.36
CA ASP A 68 38.70 -3.98 -3.62
C ASP A 68 37.88 -4.47 -4.84
N ASP A 69 38.26 -4.08 -6.04
CA ASP A 69 37.53 -4.42 -7.28
C ASP A 69 37.42 -5.94 -7.54
N TRP A 70 38.22 -6.76 -6.86
CA TRP A 70 38.18 -8.22 -6.96
C TRP A 70 37.17 -8.84 -5.97
N GLY A 71 36.61 -8.05 -5.08
CA GLY A 71 35.63 -8.49 -4.10
C GLY A 71 36.06 -8.23 -2.66
N VAL A 72 35.44 -8.96 -1.75
CA VAL A 72 35.60 -8.81 -0.31
C VAL A 72 36.13 -10.11 0.29
N THR A 73 37.32 -10.03 0.85
CA THR A 73 38.02 -11.19 1.44
C THR A 73 38.68 -10.82 2.77
N ARG A 74 38.98 -11.80 3.60
CA ARG A 74 39.86 -11.62 4.76
C ARG A 74 40.80 -12.81 4.94
N LYS A 75 41.90 -12.59 5.64
CA LYS A 75 42.79 -13.67 6.08
C LYS A 75 42.11 -14.50 7.16
N ALA A 76 42.02 -15.79 6.97
CA ALA A 76 41.58 -16.76 7.96
C ALA A 76 42.78 -17.57 8.50
N VAL A 77 42.59 -18.28 9.59
CA VAL A 77 43.65 -19.14 10.16
C VAL A 77 44.17 -20.17 9.14
N TYR A 78 43.32 -20.58 8.22
CA TYR A 78 43.64 -21.55 7.17
C TYR A 78 43.21 -21.00 5.78
N GLY A 79 43.98 -20.04 5.26
CA GLY A 79 43.74 -19.50 3.94
C GLY A 79 43.00 -18.15 3.91
N VAL A 80 42.22 -17.94 2.85
CA VAL A 80 41.43 -16.73 2.63
C VAL A 80 39.96 -17.08 2.71
N GLU A 81 39.21 -16.31 3.47
CA GLU A 81 37.75 -16.38 3.55
C GLU A 81 37.16 -15.30 2.65
N GLU A 82 36.33 -15.71 1.69
CA GLU A 82 35.66 -14.81 0.77
C GLU A 82 34.23 -14.52 1.27
N ALA A 83 33.90 -13.24 1.43
CA ALA A 83 32.56 -12.79 1.77
C ALA A 83 31.71 -12.52 0.51
N CYS A 84 32.32 -11.90 -0.51
CA CYS A 84 31.64 -11.58 -1.75
C CYS A 84 32.68 -11.49 -2.90
N PRO A 85 32.46 -12.14 -4.06
CA PRO A 85 33.40 -12.11 -5.18
C PRO A 85 33.31 -10.86 -6.06
N HIS A 86 32.63 -9.82 -5.59
CA HIS A 86 32.51 -8.52 -6.27
C HIS A 86 32.39 -7.39 -5.23
N PRO A 87 32.63 -6.13 -5.64
CA PRO A 87 32.45 -4.97 -4.78
C PRO A 87 31.06 -4.94 -4.13
N LEU A 88 31.04 -4.72 -2.82
CA LEU A 88 29.83 -4.61 -2.00
C LEU A 88 30.12 -3.78 -0.75
N MET A 89 29.27 -2.81 -0.44
CA MET A 89 29.41 -1.99 0.76
C MET A 89 28.08 -1.42 1.25
N PRO A 90 27.92 -1.15 2.56
CA PRO A 90 26.80 -0.37 3.07
C PRO A 90 26.98 1.11 2.71
N VAL A 91 25.90 1.79 2.33
CA VAL A 91 25.96 3.19 1.87
C VAL A 91 25.00 4.13 2.60
N GLU A 92 23.89 3.62 3.12
CA GLU A 92 22.93 4.41 3.91
C GLU A 92 22.28 3.54 4.97
N ARG A 93 22.01 4.10 6.15
CA ARG A 93 21.13 3.53 7.18
C ARG A 93 19.76 4.17 7.03
N LEU A 94 18.73 3.37 6.85
CA LEU A 94 17.37 3.85 6.71
C LEU A 94 16.62 3.64 8.02
N VAL A 95 16.07 4.72 8.58
CA VAL A 95 15.22 4.67 9.78
C VAL A 95 13.78 5.00 9.36
N ASN A 96 12.90 4.02 9.49
CA ASN A 96 11.50 4.18 9.13
C ASN A 96 10.80 5.07 10.17
N ILE A 97 10.29 6.22 9.73
CA ILE A 97 9.69 7.24 10.61
C ILE A 97 8.34 6.85 11.19
N ASP A 98 7.67 5.82 10.63
CA ASP A 98 6.38 5.32 11.13
C ASP A 98 6.54 4.17 12.13
N THR A 99 7.59 3.37 11.98
CA THR A 99 7.74 2.12 12.74
C THR A 99 9.00 2.08 13.60
N GLY A 100 9.95 2.98 13.37
CA GLY A 100 11.28 2.94 13.99
C GLY A 100 12.16 1.80 13.50
N VAL A 101 11.71 1.00 12.54
CA VAL A 101 12.48 -0.14 12.00
C VAL A 101 13.64 0.38 11.15
N GLU A 102 14.82 -0.19 11.41
CA GLU A 102 16.01 0.13 10.64
C GLU A 102 16.24 -0.86 9.50
N LYS A 103 16.68 -0.34 8.36
CA LYS A 103 17.18 -1.11 7.21
C LYS A 103 18.52 -0.57 6.76
N LEU A 104 19.25 -1.36 6.01
CA LEU A 104 20.53 -0.97 5.45
C LEU A 104 20.45 -0.96 3.93
N LYS A 105 20.90 0.14 3.32
CA LYS A 105 21.07 0.21 1.88
C LYS A 105 22.47 -0.26 1.55
N LEU A 106 22.58 -1.27 0.69
CA LEU A 106 23.81 -1.83 0.19
C LEU A 106 24.02 -1.38 -1.25
N ALA A 107 25.23 -0.95 -1.59
CA ALA A 107 25.66 -0.73 -2.96
C ALA A 107 26.60 -1.85 -3.38
N PHE A 108 26.44 -2.34 -4.61
CA PHE A 108 27.30 -3.37 -5.20
C PHE A 108 27.55 -3.11 -6.69
N CYS A 109 28.67 -3.62 -7.17
CA CYS A 109 29.07 -3.51 -8.58
C CYS A 109 29.44 -4.88 -9.14
N LYS A 110 28.88 -5.25 -10.30
CA LYS A 110 29.11 -6.56 -10.91
C LYS A 110 29.20 -6.43 -12.42
N GLY A 111 30.32 -6.84 -12.99
CA GLY A 111 30.53 -6.93 -14.41
C GLY A 111 30.69 -5.60 -15.16
N ASP A 112 29.64 -4.82 -15.26
CA ASP A 112 29.56 -3.58 -16.05
C ASP A 112 30.10 -2.32 -15.32
N ARG A 113 30.67 -2.49 -14.13
CA ARG A 113 31.18 -1.41 -13.26
C ARG A 113 30.17 -0.32 -12.91
N ARG A 114 28.85 -0.61 -13.00
CA ARG A 114 27.78 0.26 -12.52
C ARG A 114 27.38 -0.16 -11.13
N TRP A 115 27.42 0.79 -10.22
CA TRP A 115 26.91 0.62 -8.88
C TRP A 115 25.39 0.48 -8.90
N ARG A 116 24.89 -0.56 -8.27
CA ARG A 116 23.47 -0.82 -8.02
C ARG A 116 23.21 -0.77 -6.53
N GLU A 117 22.02 -0.36 -6.15
CA GLU A 117 21.63 -0.25 -4.76
C GLU A 117 20.44 -1.14 -4.45
N ILE A 118 20.46 -1.73 -3.27
CA ILE A 118 19.33 -2.47 -2.71
C ILE A 118 19.10 -2.06 -1.27
N ILE A 119 17.86 -2.18 -0.80
CA ILE A 119 17.49 -1.96 0.60
C ILE A 119 17.20 -3.34 1.20
N ALA A 120 17.86 -3.68 2.29
CA ALA A 120 17.74 -4.97 2.95
C ALA A 120 17.35 -4.79 4.43
N ASP A 121 16.48 -5.68 4.90
CA ASP A 121 16.10 -5.73 6.31
C ASP A 121 17.28 -6.20 7.17
N LYS A 122 17.51 -5.57 8.32
CA LYS A 122 18.54 -5.99 9.27
C LYS A 122 18.42 -7.47 9.66
N SER A 123 17.20 -7.98 9.78
CA SER A 123 16.94 -9.40 10.08
C SER A 123 17.38 -10.36 8.98
N VAL A 124 17.48 -9.89 7.73
CA VAL A 124 18.04 -10.63 6.60
C VAL A 124 19.56 -10.62 6.68
N LEU A 125 20.14 -9.45 6.92
CA LEU A 125 21.59 -9.24 6.97
C LEU A 125 22.26 -9.91 8.19
N ALA A 126 21.51 -10.13 9.27
CA ALA A 126 21.99 -10.79 10.50
C ALA A 126 21.86 -12.33 10.49
N SER A 127 21.33 -12.92 9.43
CA SER A 127 21.03 -14.37 9.39
C SER A 127 21.73 -15.07 8.23
N ASN A 128 22.55 -16.08 8.51
CA ASN A 128 23.23 -16.87 7.49
C ASN A 128 22.28 -17.59 6.51
N GLN A 129 21.04 -17.88 6.94
CA GLN A 129 20.04 -18.50 6.09
C GLN A 129 19.28 -17.46 5.25
N LYS A 130 18.88 -16.34 5.87
CA LYS A 130 18.08 -15.32 5.18
C LYS A 130 18.90 -14.49 4.20
N ILE A 131 20.20 -14.29 4.45
CA ILE A 131 21.07 -13.48 3.57
C ILE A 131 21.17 -14.07 2.16
N LEU A 132 20.87 -15.35 1.97
CA LEU A 132 20.81 -16.00 0.66
C LEU A 132 19.78 -15.36 -0.27
N GLN A 133 18.75 -14.66 0.27
CA GLN A 133 17.77 -13.92 -0.53
C GLN A 133 18.39 -12.78 -1.33
N LEU A 134 19.56 -12.28 -0.93
CA LEU A 134 20.27 -11.24 -1.68
C LEU A 134 20.76 -11.73 -3.05
N ALA A 135 20.86 -13.05 -3.26
CA ALA A 135 21.18 -13.64 -4.55
C ALA A 135 20.14 -13.28 -5.63
N ASP A 136 18.86 -13.26 -5.27
CA ASP A 136 17.76 -12.88 -6.16
C ASP A 136 17.84 -11.39 -6.57
N GLN A 137 18.50 -10.57 -5.75
CA GLN A 137 18.71 -9.15 -6.00
C GLN A 137 20.04 -8.84 -6.71
N GLY A 138 20.83 -9.88 -7.02
CA GLY A 138 22.06 -9.79 -7.79
C GLY A 138 23.36 -9.77 -6.99
N ILE A 139 23.33 -9.86 -5.66
CA ILE A 139 24.54 -10.01 -4.84
C ILE A 139 24.95 -11.48 -4.85
N ALA A 140 26.21 -11.76 -5.16
CA ALA A 140 26.72 -13.12 -5.16
C ALA A 140 26.92 -13.60 -3.71
N VAL A 141 26.04 -14.49 -3.26
CA VAL A 141 26.10 -15.15 -1.97
C VAL A 141 25.70 -16.61 -2.11
N THR A 142 26.41 -17.50 -1.42
CA THR A 142 26.15 -18.93 -1.38
C THR A 142 26.07 -19.39 0.07
N SER A 143 25.61 -20.61 0.32
CA SER A 143 25.64 -21.21 1.65
C SER A 143 27.04 -21.29 2.27
N GLU A 144 28.09 -21.32 1.44
CA GLU A 144 29.47 -21.32 1.90
C GLU A 144 29.95 -19.93 2.32
N SER A 145 29.62 -18.87 1.55
CA SER A 145 30.04 -17.50 1.83
C SER A 145 29.10 -16.73 2.78
N ALA A 146 27.88 -17.22 3.02
CA ALA A 146 26.85 -16.52 3.80
C ALA A 146 27.35 -16.05 5.17
N ARG A 147 28.09 -16.87 5.89
CA ARG A 147 28.62 -16.52 7.23
C ARG A 147 29.65 -15.38 7.15
N ALA A 148 30.52 -15.43 6.18
CA ALA A 148 31.51 -14.39 5.94
C ALA A 148 30.84 -13.07 5.54
N LEU A 149 29.82 -13.15 4.68
CA LEU A 149 29.07 -11.99 4.23
C LEU A 149 28.30 -11.32 5.38
N VAL A 150 27.60 -12.08 6.22
CA VAL A 150 26.94 -11.56 7.42
C VAL A 150 27.95 -10.84 8.32
N LYS A 151 29.12 -11.48 8.56
CA LYS A 151 30.16 -10.89 9.41
C LYS A 151 30.73 -9.60 8.78
N TYR A 152 31.02 -9.60 7.47
CA TYR A 152 31.51 -8.43 6.74
C TYR A 152 30.55 -7.23 6.88
N ILE A 153 29.27 -7.44 6.54
CA ILE A 153 28.28 -6.36 6.58
C ILE A 153 28.14 -5.80 8.01
N SER A 154 28.11 -6.69 9.01
CA SER A 154 28.03 -6.27 10.41
C SER A 154 29.28 -5.47 10.86
N ASP A 155 30.48 -5.91 10.49
CA ASP A 155 31.71 -5.21 10.81
C ASP A 155 31.76 -3.84 10.15
N MET A 156 31.44 -3.77 8.84
CA MET A 156 31.41 -2.51 8.09
C MET A 156 30.45 -1.51 8.68
N GLU A 157 29.23 -1.93 9.05
CA GLU A 157 28.26 -1.03 9.66
C GLU A 157 28.73 -0.53 11.03
N ASN A 158 29.22 -1.42 11.89
CA ASN A 158 29.62 -1.07 13.25
C ASN A 158 30.84 -0.15 13.28
N MET A 159 31.86 -0.43 12.48
CA MET A 159 33.07 0.39 12.40
C MET A 159 32.78 1.78 11.82
N ASN A 160 31.87 1.86 10.85
CA ASN A 160 31.59 3.08 10.11
C ASN A 160 30.24 3.72 10.47
N TYR A 161 29.71 3.44 11.65
CA TYR A 161 28.37 3.90 12.04
C TYR A 161 28.18 5.43 11.90
N ALA A 162 29.20 6.22 12.18
CA ALA A 162 29.20 7.68 12.03
C ALA A 162 29.42 8.17 10.59
N LEU A 163 30.07 7.36 9.74
CA LEU A 163 30.37 7.70 8.35
C LEU A 163 29.22 7.35 7.41
N ILE A 164 28.48 6.26 7.70
CA ILE A 164 27.33 5.84 6.90
C ILE A 164 26.15 6.75 7.23
N PRO A 165 25.68 7.56 6.25
CA PRO A 165 24.62 8.54 6.49
C PRO A 165 23.31 7.86 6.89
N GLU A 166 22.63 8.47 7.86
CA GLU A 166 21.27 8.10 8.22
C GLU A 166 20.27 8.85 7.35
N ARG A 167 19.25 8.12 6.85
CA ARG A 167 18.16 8.65 6.04
C ARG A 167 16.82 8.27 6.62
N ARG A 168 15.87 9.18 6.54
CA ARG A 168 14.49 8.95 6.90
C ARG A 168 13.81 8.11 5.82
N SER A 169 13.07 7.08 6.21
CA SER A 169 12.38 6.20 5.26
C SER A 169 10.94 5.95 5.68
N VAL A 170 10.15 5.39 4.78
CA VAL A 170 8.75 5.07 4.98
C VAL A 170 8.32 3.89 4.12
N SER A 171 7.42 3.07 4.66
CA SER A 171 6.86 1.91 3.94
C SER A 171 5.40 2.10 3.48
N ARG A 172 4.76 3.23 3.81
CA ARG A 172 3.37 3.55 3.45
C ARG A 172 3.17 5.03 3.14
N LEU A 173 2.02 5.36 2.60
CA LEU A 173 1.55 6.71 2.37
C LEU A 173 0.67 7.21 3.53
N GLY A 174 0.28 8.49 3.47
CA GLY A 174 -0.61 9.11 4.43
C GLY A 174 0.10 9.77 5.61
N TYR A 175 -0.68 10.21 6.57
CA TYR A 175 -0.19 10.92 7.75
C TYR A 175 0.60 10.01 8.69
N ILE A 176 1.70 10.52 9.19
CA ILE A 176 2.58 9.90 10.18
C ILE A 176 2.69 10.88 11.34
N GLU A 177 2.37 10.41 12.52
CA GLU A 177 2.34 11.23 13.73
C GLU A 177 3.68 11.92 13.98
N ASN A 178 3.65 13.21 14.29
CA ASN A 178 4.81 14.08 14.53
C ASN A 178 5.80 14.25 13.35
N GLU A 179 5.57 13.58 12.22
CA GLU A 179 6.48 13.56 11.08
C GLU A 179 5.91 14.26 9.83
N GLY A 180 4.60 14.23 9.67
CA GLY A 180 3.91 14.84 8.54
C GLY A 180 3.22 13.84 7.62
N PHE A 181 3.03 14.20 6.37
CA PHE A 181 2.27 13.40 5.40
C PHE A 181 3.18 12.80 4.32
N SER A 182 3.30 11.47 4.31
CA SER A 182 4.01 10.74 3.26
C SER A 182 3.21 10.75 1.94
N PRO A 183 3.85 11.06 0.79
CA PRO A 183 5.29 11.20 0.53
C PRO A 183 5.79 12.67 0.55
N TYR A 184 5.06 13.60 1.15
CA TYR A 184 5.34 15.05 1.06
C TYR A 184 6.38 15.55 2.08
N VAL A 185 6.86 14.68 2.95
CA VAL A 185 8.00 14.94 3.85
C VAL A 185 9.30 14.94 3.02
N ASP A 186 10.10 15.98 3.16
CA ASP A 186 11.33 16.13 2.37
C ASP A 186 12.39 15.07 2.73
N GLY A 187 13.10 14.60 1.71
CA GLY A 187 14.19 13.62 1.86
C GLY A 187 13.76 12.20 2.21
N LEU A 188 12.47 11.89 2.11
CA LEU A 188 11.93 10.59 2.49
C LEU A 188 12.22 9.52 1.43
N ILE A 189 12.76 8.39 1.86
CA ILE A 189 13.06 7.24 0.99
C ILE A 189 11.99 6.15 1.20
N PHE A 190 11.51 5.59 0.09
CA PHE A 190 10.60 4.44 0.18
C PHE A 190 11.38 3.14 0.47
N ASP A 191 11.06 2.50 1.59
CA ASP A 191 11.66 1.26 2.07
C ASP A 191 10.68 0.08 2.17
N GLY A 192 9.43 0.28 1.66
CA GLY A 192 8.36 -0.72 1.71
C GLY A 192 8.49 -1.82 0.66
N ASP A 193 7.42 -2.62 0.51
CA ASP A 193 7.32 -3.68 -0.49
C ASP A 193 7.54 -3.11 -1.90
N ALA A 194 8.46 -3.72 -2.65
CA ALA A 194 8.83 -3.30 -4.00
C ALA A 194 7.63 -3.23 -4.97
N ASN A 195 6.60 -4.05 -4.74
CA ASN A 195 5.37 -4.04 -5.54
C ASN A 195 4.60 -2.71 -5.43
N PHE A 196 4.76 -1.97 -4.34
CA PHE A 196 4.13 -0.66 -4.15
C PHE A 196 5.00 0.52 -4.58
N ARG A 197 6.25 0.28 -4.97
CA ARG A 197 7.17 1.34 -5.39
C ARG A 197 6.61 2.20 -6.52
N ASN A 198 6.04 1.58 -7.55
CA ASN A 198 5.44 2.30 -8.68
C ASN A 198 4.28 3.21 -8.25
N ILE A 199 3.48 2.78 -7.26
CA ILE A 199 2.39 3.59 -6.72
C ILE A 199 2.98 4.74 -5.89
N PHE A 200 3.95 4.46 -5.02
CA PHE A 200 4.62 5.50 -4.23
C PHE A 200 5.22 6.59 -5.14
N GLU A 201 5.97 6.19 -6.16
CA GLU A 201 6.60 7.11 -7.11
C GLU A 201 5.62 7.83 -8.02
N SER A 202 4.38 7.34 -8.15
CA SER A 202 3.31 7.99 -8.91
C SER A 202 2.69 9.17 -8.18
N ILE A 203 2.80 9.23 -6.84
CA ILE A 203 2.27 10.33 -5.99
C ILE A 203 3.26 11.50 -6.00
N LYS A 204 3.27 12.22 -7.10
CA LYS A 204 4.16 13.38 -7.32
C LYS A 204 3.48 14.41 -8.21
N ARG A 205 4.08 15.59 -8.28
CA ARG A 205 3.66 16.64 -9.22
C ARG A 205 4.27 16.43 -10.59
N ALA A 206 3.49 16.68 -11.62
CA ALA A 206 3.97 16.75 -13.00
C ALA A 206 3.18 17.79 -13.82
N GLY A 207 3.82 18.41 -14.80
CA GLY A 207 3.22 19.38 -15.70
C GLY A 207 2.96 20.76 -15.04
N SER A 208 1.84 21.36 -15.39
CA SER A 208 1.44 22.71 -14.95
C SER A 208 0.21 22.66 -14.03
N ARG A 209 0.32 23.36 -12.88
CA ARG A 209 -0.79 23.58 -11.95
C ARG A 209 -1.97 24.28 -12.61
N ASP A 210 -1.69 25.32 -13.38
CA ASP A 210 -2.73 26.16 -13.98
C ASP A 210 -3.53 25.39 -15.03
N LYS A 211 -2.86 24.56 -15.85
CA LYS A 211 -3.54 23.68 -16.81
C LYS A 211 -4.39 22.61 -16.12
N TRP A 212 -3.92 22.07 -15.01
CA TRP A 212 -4.73 21.16 -14.19
C TRP A 212 -5.96 21.88 -13.63
N MET A 213 -5.75 23.09 -13.08
CA MET A 213 -6.81 23.89 -12.47
C MET A 213 -7.89 24.29 -13.49
N GLU A 214 -7.50 24.70 -14.71
CA GLU A 214 -8.42 25.03 -15.79
C GLU A 214 -9.38 23.88 -16.08
N VAL A 215 -8.82 22.68 -16.28
CA VAL A 215 -9.60 21.47 -16.60
C VAL A 215 -10.45 21.02 -15.42
N ALA A 216 -9.91 21.06 -14.20
CA ALA A 216 -10.62 20.65 -13.00
C ALA A 216 -11.79 21.59 -12.68
N LEU A 217 -11.61 22.91 -12.83
CA LEU A 217 -12.67 23.90 -12.66
C LEU A 217 -13.77 23.75 -13.73
N ALA A 218 -13.40 23.56 -15.00
CA ALA A 218 -14.37 23.35 -16.06
C ALA A 218 -15.24 22.11 -15.80
N ALA A 219 -14.62 20.99 -15.44
CA ALA A 219 -15.32 19.74 -15.11
C ALA A 219 -16.19 19.88 -13.85
N ARG A 220 -15.67 20.54 -12.80
CA ARG A 220 -16.38 20.81 -11.55
C ARG A 220 -17.63 21.67 -11.74
N ARG A 221 -17.56 22.67 -12.61
CA ARG A 221 -18.69 23.56 -12.94
C ARG A 221 -19.74 22.89 -13.83
N GLY A 222 -19.32 21.94 -14.63
CA GLY A 222 -20.18 21.25 -15.59
C GLY A 222 -21.17 20.29 -14.98
N ASN A 223 -20.78 19.57 -13.92
CA ASN A 223 -21.60 18.49 -13.38
C ASN A 223 -21.43 18.32 -11.87
N VAL A 224 -22.55 18.12 -11.15
CA VAL A 224 -22.57 17.86 -9.70
C VAL A 224 -21.88 16.53 -9.34
N MET A 225 -21.99 15.50 -10.20
CA MET A 225 -21.34 14.21 -9.96
C MET A 225 -19.82 14.37 -9.93
N VAL A 226 -19.25 15.22 -10.80
CA VAL A 226 -17.80 15.52 -10.77
C VAL A 226 -17.42 16.24 -9.48
N ARG A 227 -18.26 17.15 -8.97
CA ARG A 227 -18.01 17.78 -7.66
C ARG A 227 -17.97 16.76 -6.55
N VAL A 228 -18.93 15.83 -6.51
CA VAL A 228 -18.95 14.76 -5.52
C VAL A 228 -17.70 13.87 -5.61
N VAL A 229 -17.28 13.50 -6.82
CA VAL A 229 -16.10 12.63 -7.04
C VAL A 229 -14.80 13.33 -6.63
N LEU A 230 -14.63 14.61 -7.00
CA LEU A 230 -13.47 15.41 -6.58
C LEU A 230 -13.48 15.64 -5.06
N ALA A 231 -14.64 15.98 -4.49
CA ALA A 231 -14.80 16.15 -3.05
C ALA A 231 -14.50 14.86 -2.29
N ALA A 232 -14.97 13.71 -2.78
CA ALA A 232 -14.68 12.40 -2.19
C ALA A 232 -13.18 12.07 -2.22
N SER A 233 -12.48 12.49 -3.27
CA SER A 233 -11.01 12.36 -3.34
C SER A 233 -10.32 13.15 -2.23
N PHE A 234 -10.69 14.42 -2.01
CA PHE A 234 -10.18 15.22 -0.89
C PHE A 234 -10.65 14.71 0.47
N ALA A 235 -11.89 14.20 0.56
CA ALA A 235 -12.48 13.68 1.80
C ALA A 235 -11.68 12.51 2.39
N SER A 236 -10.96 11.78 1.57
CA SER A 236 -10.13 10.65 2.00
C SER A 236 -9.18 11.02 3.13
N VAL A 237 -8.50 12.15 3.06
CA VAL A 237 -7.56 12.60 4.10
C VAL A 237 -8.24 13.22 5.32
N LEU A 238 -9.57 13.40 5.27
CA LEU A 238 -10.38 13.88 6.39
C LEU A 238 -11.02 12.74 7.19
N VAL A 239 -11.05 11.51 6.68
CA VAL A 239 -11.70 10.37 7.35
C VAL A 239 -11.19 10.21 8.78
N ALA A 240 -9.88 10.13 8.97
CA ALA A 240 -9.27 9.98 10.29
C ALA A 240 -9.44 11.23 11.17
N PRO A 241 -9.12 12.46 10.73
CA PRO A 241 -9.31 13.67 11.52
C PRO A 241 -10.76 13.93 11.96
N CYS A 242 -11.74 13.52 11.15
CA CYS A 242 -13.16 13.65 11.48
C CYS A 242 -13.71 12.50 12.32
N GLY A 243 -12.93 11.45 12.58
CA GLY A 243 -13.40 10.25 13.27
C GLY A 243 -14.47 9.49 12.48
N SER A 244 -14.46 9.61 11.14
CA SER A 244 -15.38 8.91 10.25
C SER A 244 -14.85 7.51 9.90
N LEU A 245 -15.70 6.72 9.26
CA LEU A 245 -15.34 5.38 8.77
C LEU A 245 -14.94 5.44 7.29
N PRO A 246 -14.11 4.51 6.80
CA PRO A 246 -13.90 4.34 5.37
C PRO A 246 -15.23 4.12 4.65
N PHE A 247 -15.34 4.65 3.45
CA PHE A 247 -16.58 4.59 2.66
C PHE A 247 -16.27 4.51 1.17
N PHE A 248 -17.27 4.08 0.40
CA PHE A 248 -17.17 3.98 -1.05
C PHE A 248 -17.93 5.09 -1.74
N VAL A 249 -17.37 5.55 -2.86
CA VAL A 249 -18.12 6.26 -3.90
C VAL A 249 -17.96 5.47 -5.19
N HIS A 250 -19.06 4.94 -5.72
CA HIS A 250 -19.09 4.05 -6.86
C HIS A 250 -19.80 4.67 -8.04
N LEU A 251 -19.10 4.87 -9.15
CA LEU A 251 -19.66 5.33 -10.42
C LEU A 251 -20.05 4.12 -11.26
N TRP A 252 -21.33 3.97 -11.57
CA TRP A 252 -21.79 2.81 -12.33
C TRP A 252 -22.72 3.17 -13.46
N GLY A 253 -22.85 2.26 -14.43
CA GLY A 253 -23.77 2.38 -15.56
C GLY A 253 -23.33 1.48 -16.70
N GLY A 254 -24.28 0.74 -17.30
CA GLY A 254 -24.02 -0.19 -18.40
C GLY A 254 -23.62 0.47 -19.71
N GLU A 255 -23.81 1.79 -19.83
CA GLU A 255 -23.48 2.53 -21.04
C GLU A 255 -22.00 2.91 -21.07
N SER A 256 -21.37 2.74 -22.22
CA SER A 256 -20.00 3.17 -22.50
C SER A 256 -19.95 4.67 -22.84
N GLY A 257 -18.82 5.33 -22.56
CA GLY A 257 -18.61 6.72 -22.95
C GLY A 257 -19.27 7.77 -22.05
N THR A 258 -19.83 7.37 -20.89
CA THR A 258 -20.44 8.29 -19.91
C THR A 258 -19.42 9.13 -19.11
N GLY A 259 -18.10 8.79 -19.20
CA GLY A 259 -17.03 9.53 -18.53
C GLY A 259 -16.63 9.00 -17.14
N LYS A 260 -17.11 7.83 -16.70
CA LYS A 260 -16.80 7.22 -15.38
C LYS A 260 -15.29 7.11 -15.09
N THR A 261 -14.57 6.43 -15.97
CA THR A 261 -13.10 6.25 -15.84
C THR A 261 -12.38 7.61 -15.88
N VAL A 262 -12.85 8.55 -16.70
CA VAL A 262 -12.23 9.89 -16.77
C VAL A 262 -12.46 10.68 -15.49
N ALA A 263 -13.64 10.57 -14.87
CA ALA A 263 -13.90 11.17 -13.56
C ALA A 263 -12.99 10.57 -12.47
N LEU A 264 -12.77 9.25 -12.50
CA LEU A 264 -11.80 8.59 -11.62
C LEU A 264 -10.37 9.08 -11.87
N MET A 265 -9.97 9.27 -13.14
CA MET A 265 -8.67 9.84 -13.50
C MET A 265 -8.51 11.27 -13.01
N LEU A 266 -9.55 12.09 -13.10
CA LEU A 266 -9.56 13.46 -12.60
C LEU A 266 -9.40 13.47 -11.07
N ALA A 267 -10.11 12.59 -10.33
CA ALA A 267 -9.97 12.43 -8.89
C ALA A 267 -8.57 11.94 -8.48
N ALA A 268 -7.98 11.01 -9.22
CA ALA A 268 -6.61 10.51 -8.98
C ALA A 268 -5.56 11.59 -9.24
N SER A 269 -5.78 12.45 -10.25
CA SER A 269 -4.86 13.53 -10.61
C SER A 269 -4.70 14.61 -9.54
N VAL A 270 -5.58 14.66 -8.56
CA VAL A 270 -5.43 15.49 -7.35
C VAL A 270 -4.12 15.15 -6.63
N TRP A 271 -3.75 13.88 -6.56
CA TRP A 271 -2.65 13.33 -5.77
C TRP A 271 -1.43 12.94 -6.59
N GLY A 272 -1.63 12.36 -7.78
CA GLY A 272 -0.54 11.80 -8.58
C GLY A 272 -0.96 11.40 -9.99
N SER A 273 -0.14 10.55 -10.62
CA SER A 273 -0.37 10.09 -11.99
C SER A 273 -1.66 9.29 -12.10
N PRO A 274 -2.64 9.72 -12.91
CA PRO A 274 -3.91 9.02 -13.08
C PRO A 274 -3.84 7.86 -14.07
N GLU A 275 -2.64 7.33 -14.33
CA GLU A 275 -2.46 6.19 -15.24
C GLU A 275 -2.82 4.87 -14.56
N MET A 276 -3.43 3.96 -15.34
CA MET A 276 -3.72 2.60 -14.93
C MET A 276 -2.44 1.83 -14.62
N GLY A 277 -2.44 1.04 -13.55
CA GLY A 277 -1.27 0.30 -13.08
C GLY A 277 -0.24 1.17 -12.33
N ARG A 278 -0.48 2.48 -12.21
CA ARG A 278 0.25 3.39 -11.32
C ARG A 278 -0.61 3.71 -10.11
N TYR A 279 -1.23 4.87 -10.02
CA TYR A 279 -2.11 5.17 -8.89
C TYR A 279 -3.47 4.49 -9.02
N ILE A 280 -4.09 4.46 -10.20
CA ILE A 280 -5.34 3.74 -10.42
C ILE A 280 -5.05 2.25 -10.62
N GLN A 281 -5.75 1.41 -9.86
CA GLN A 281 -5.67 -0.05 -9.95
C GLN A 281 -6.94 -0.63 -10.57
N THR A 282 -6.92 -1.92 -10.89
CA THR A 282 -8.11 -2.65 -11.33
C THR A 282 -8.58 -3.63 -10.26
N PHE A 283 -9.82 -4.07 -10.37
CA PHE A 283 -10.38 -5.07 -9.44
C PHE A 283 -9.75 -6.48 -9.58
N ASN A 284 -8.86 -6.70 -10.53
CA ASN A 284 -8.18 -7.99 -10.73
C ASN A 284 -7.11 -8.23 -9.65
N SER A 285 -7.52 -8.39 -8.41
CA SER A 285 -6.65 -8.61 -7.26
C SER A 285 -7.33 -9.44 -6.19
N THR A 286 -6.53 -10.12 -5.37
CA THR A 286 -7.05 -10.89 -4.22
C THR A 286 -7.50 -9.96 -3.10
N LEU A 287 -8.38 -10.45 -2.20
CA LEU A 287 -8.79 -9.70 -1.01
C LEU A 287 -7.57 -9.23 -0.17
N VAL A 288 -6.60 -10.12 0.03
CA VAL A 288 -5.35 -9.81 0.74
C VAL A 288 -4.56 -8.69 0.07
N GLY A 289 -4.48 -8.71 -1.26
CA GLY A 289 -3.82 -7.66 -2.03
C GLY A 289 -4.49 -6.31 -1.85
N ARG A 290 -5.83 -6.30 -1.85
CA ARG A 290 -6.63 -5.07 -1.62
C ARG A 290 -6.49 -4.52 -0.20
N GLU A 291 -6.51 -5.37 0.83
CA GLU A 291 -6.24 -4.96 2.23
C GLU A 291 -4.84 -4.33 2.37
N LYS A 292 -3.82 -4.97 1.77
CA LYS A 292 -2.44 -4.43 1.77
C LYS A 292 -2.33 -3.11 1.03
N LEU A 293 -3.01 -2.98 -0.11
CA LEU A 293 -3.03 -1.74 -0.88
C LEU A 293 -3.74 -0.62 -0.12
N ALA A 294 -4.89 -0.90 0.49
CA ALA A 294 -5.62 0.07 1.32
C ALA A 294 -4.76 0.56 2.50
N ALA A 295 -4.09 -0.36 3.19
CA ALA A 295 -3.18 -0.03 4.28
C ALA A 295 -1.93 0.73 3.82
N PHE A 296 -1.41 0.41 2.63
CA PHE A 296 -0.31 1.15 2.03
C PHE A 296 -0.70 2.60 1.69
N LEU A 297 -1.87 2.82 1.07
CA LEU A 297 -2.41 4.15 0.78
C LEU A 297 -2.83 4.89 2.04
N ASN A 298 -3.31 4.18 3.02
CA ASN A 298 -3.75 4.61 4.34
C ASN A 298 -4.81 5.73 4.32
N HIS A 299 -4.40 7.00 4.17
CA HIS A 299 -5.31 8.16 4.14
C HIS A 299 -5.58 8.66 2.71
N LEU A 300 -4.75 8.29 1.74
CA LEU A 300 -5.00 8.62 0.34
C LEU A 300 -6.15 7.78 -0.23
N PRO A 301 -6.95 8.31 -1.17
CA PRO A 301 -8.05 7.56 -1.73
C PRO A 301 -7.58 6.32 -2.49
N LEU A 302 -8.27 5.21 -2.29
CA LEU A 302 -8.06 3.99 -3.06
C LEU A 302 -8.87 4.09 -4.36
N MET A 303 -8.19 4.13 -5.50
CA MET A 303 -8.78 4.26 -6.83
C MET A 303 -8.80 2.91 -7.54
N VAL A 304 -10.00 2.37 -7.85
CA VAL A 304 -10.14 1.06 -8.50
C VAL A 304 -11.15 1.12 -9.65
N ASP A 305 -10.70 0.78 -10.83
CA ASP A 305 -11.52 0.79 -12.06
C ASP A 305 -12.03 -0.62 -12.40
N GLU A 306 -13.17 -0.69 -13.09
CA GLU A 306 -13.74 -1.90 -13.70
C GLU A 306 -14.15 -2.99 -12.70
N LEU A 307 -15.18 -2.72 -11.88
CA LEU A 307 -15.75 -3.68 -10.92
C LEU A 307 -16.13 -5.05 -11.56
N GLN A 308 -16.50 -5.07 -12.83
CA GLN A 308 -16.83 -6.29 -13.56
C GLN A 308 -15.68 -7.31 -13.60
N LEU A 309 -14.43 -6.88 -13.47
CA LEU A 309 -13.25 -7.77 -13.37
C LEU A 309 -13.19 -8.55 -12.05
N ALA A 310 -13.94 -8.14 -11.04
CA ALA A 310 -14.03 -8.87 -9.76
C ALA A 310 -15.05 -10.03 -9.79
N ARG A 311 -15.52 -10.46 -10.95
CA ARG A 311 -16.48 -11.57 -11.06
C ARG A 311 -15.76 -12.91 -11.28
N ASP A 312 -16.31 -13.96 -10.68
CA ASP A 312 -15.86 -15.33 -10.94
C ASP A 312 -16.37 -15.83 -12.32
N SER A 313 -15.95 -17.03 -12.70
CA SER A 313 -16.38 -17.68 -13.96
C SER A 313 -17.90 -17.92 -14.05
N ARG A 314 -18.62 -17.81 -12.94
CA ARG A 314 -20.09 -17.92 -12.85
C ARG A 314 -20.78 -16.55 -12.80
N GLY A 315 -20.03 -15.46 -12.99
CA GLY A 315 -20.53 -14.09 -12.96
C GLY A 315 -20.82 -13.54 -11.55
N ARG A 316 -20.47 -14.25 -10.47
CA ARG A 316 -20.70 -13.80 -9.11
C ARG A 316 -19.63 -12.78 -8.73
N LEU A 317 -20.04 -11.66 -8.12
CA LEU A 317 -19.14 -10.64 -7.64
C LEU A 317 -18.32 -11.19 -6.46
N MET A 318 -17.00 -11.26 -6.65
CA MET A 318 -16.01 -11.69 -5.65
C MET A 318 -15.41 -10.49 -4.90
N PHE A 319 -16.27 -9.55 -4.55
CA PHE A 319 -15.89 -8.33 -3.84
C PHE A 319 -16.77 -8.17 -2.60
N ASP A 320 -16.11 -7.92 -1.47
CA ASP A 320 -16.77 -7.68 -0.20
C ASP A 320 -16.52 -6.23 0.25
N VAL A 321 -17.59 -5.44 0.24
CA VAL A 321 -17.58 -4.05 0.69
C VAL A 321 -17.16 -3.96 2.16
N TYR A 322 -17.60 -4.90 3.00
CA TYR A 322 -17.28 -4.88 4.43
C TYR A 322 -15.79 -4.97 4.69
N ALA A 323 -15.09 -5.84 3.93
CA ALA A 323 -13.66 -6.08 4.12
C ALA A 323 -12.80 -4.80 4.01
N LEU A 324 -13.23 -3.82 3.20
CA LEU A 324 -12.52 -2.56 3.06
C LEU A 324 -13.15 -1.41 3.86
N ALA A 325 -14.47 -1.44 4.08
CA ALA A 325 -15.17 -0.37 4.78
C ALA A 325 -15.03 -0.42 6.32
N GLU A 326 -14.47 -1.49 6.88
CA GLU A 326 -14.14 -1.58 8.31
C GLU A 326 -12.86 -0.83 8.69
N GLY A 327 -11.99 -0.54 7.74
CA GLY A 327 -10.72 0.16 7.99
C GLY A 327 -9.65 -0.68 8.71
N VAL A 328 -9.93 -1.98 8.92
CA VAL A 328 -9.04 -2.92 9.62
C VAL A 328 -9.00 -4.23 8.83
N GLY A 329 -7.80 -4.65 8.48
CA GLY A 329 -7.59 -5.93 7.79
C GLY A 329 -7.55 -7.12 8.73
N ARG A 330 -7.42 -8.30 8.16
CA ARG A 330 -7.38 -9.54 8.92
C ARG A 330 -6.06 -9.68 9.68
N THR A 331 -6.14 -10.04 10.95
CA THR A 331 -4.97 -10.41 11.77
C THR A 331 -4.38 -11.73 11.26
N ARG A 332 -3.06 -11.80 11.13
CA ARG A 332 -2.33 -12.98 10.64
C ARG A 332 -1.22 -13.36 11.59
N GLY A 333 -1.02 -14.67 11.76
CA GLY A 333 0.13 -15.19 12.46
C GLY A 333 1.39 -15.16 11.60
N THR A 334 2.55 -14.91 12.22
CA THR A 334 3.85 -15.04 11.56
C THR A 334 4.31 -16.50 11.54
N LYS A 335 5.15 -16.87 10.58
CA LYS A 335 5.76 -18.20 10.51
C LYS A 335 6.65 -18.53 11.72
N THR A 336 7.07 -17.52 12.47
CA THR A 336 7.96 -17.62 13.64
C THR A 336 7.24 -17.59 14.97
N GLY A 337 5.89 -17.65 14.98
CA GLY A 337 5.11 -17.74 16.22
C GLY A 337 4.79 -16.37 16.85
N GLY A 338 4.35 -15.42 16.07
CA GLY A 338 3.85 -14.12 16.52
C GLY A 338 2.62 -13.69 15.71
N ILE A 339 2.18 -12.45 15.89
CA ILE A 339 1.09 -11.84 15.14
C ILE A 339 1.70 -10.71 14.29
N ASP A 340 1.41 -10.71 12.98
CA ASP A 340 1.75 -9.59 12.11
C ASP A 340 0.97 -8.34 12.53
N ARG A 341 1.56 -7.17 12.34
CA ARG A 341 0.83 -5.91 12.54
C ARG A 341 -0.43 -5.93 11.68
N THR A 342 -1.58 -5.81 12.32
CA THR A 342 -2.86 -5.76 11.62
C THR A 342 -2.89 -4.51 10.72
N PRO A 343 -3.11 -4.65 9.41
CA PRO A 343 -3.17 -3.51 8.52
C PRO A 343 -4.41 -2.66 8.82
N THR A 344 -4.25 -1.33 8.83
CA THR A 344 -5.34 -0.37 9.06
C THR A 344 -5.30 0.73 8.02
N TRP A 345 -6.46 1.30 7.72
CA TRP A 345 -6.62 2.42 6.80
C TRP A 345 -7.85 3.26 7.17
N ALA A 346 -7.83 4.54 6.78
CA ALA A 346 -8.92 5.48 6.99
C ALA A 346 -9.05 6.36 5.73
N ASN A 347 -9.67 5.81 4.69
CA ASN A 347 -9.72 6.44 3.37
C ASN A 347 -11.09 6.31 2.69
N CYS A 348 -11.27 7.10 1.63
CA CYS A 348 -12.32 6.91 0.65
C CYS A 348 -11.88 5.90 -0.42
N ILE A 349 -12.80 5.04 -0.85
CA ILE A 349 -12.59 4.08 -1.94
C ILE A 349 -13.44 4.52 -3.13
N LEU A 350 -12.78 5.06 -4.16
CA LEU A 350 -13.40 5.50 -5.40
C LEU A 350 -13.33 4.39 -6.44
N THR A 351 -14.50 3.99 -6.95
CA THR A 351 -14.60 2.84 -7.85
C THR A 351 -15.50 3.11 -9.05
N THR A 352 -15.29 2.37 -10.13
CA THR A 352 -16.16 2.40 -11.31
C THR A 352 -16.63 1.00 -11.69
N GLY A 353 -17.73 0.90 -12.41
CA GLY A 353 -18.26 -0.37 -12.90
C GLY A 353 -19.43 -0.21 -13.89
N GLU A 354 -19.88 -1.34 -14.44
CA GLU A 354 -21.07 -1.39 -15.29
C GLU A 354 -22.36 -1.57 -14.47
N THR A 355 -22.25 -2.12 -13.27
CA THR A 355 -23.38 -2.43 -12.38
C THR A 355 -23.14 -1.83 -11.00
N PRO A 356 -24.20 -1.62 -10.21
CA PRO A 356 -24.05 -1.24 -8.81
C PRO A 356 -23.15 -2.23 -8.06
N ILE A 357 -22.41 -1.74 -7.07
CA ILE A 357 -21.58 -2.57 -6.20
C ILE A 357 -22.44 -3.30 -5.16
N THR A 358 -23.57 -2.69 -4.81
CA THR A 358 -24.60 -3.30 -3.95
C THR A 358 -25.75 -3.85 -4.81
N ASN A 359 -26.41 -4.88 -4.32
CA ASN A 359 -27.57 -5.50 -4.97
C ASN A 359 -28.64 -5.87 -3.93
N ALA A 360 -29.78 -6.40 -4.39
CA ALA A 360 -30.88 -6.79 -3.50
C ALA A 360 -30.47 -7.78 -2.39
N GLY A 361 -29.48 -8.66 -2.68
CA GLY A 361 -28.92 -9.60 -1.71
C GLY A 361 -27.86 -9.01 -0.78
N SER A 362 -27.39 -7.79 -1.04
CA SER A 362 -26.40 -7.15 -0.18
C SER A 362 -26.99 -6.81 1.18
N GLY A 363 -26.26 -7.09 2.26
CA GLY A 363 -26.70 -6.73 3.62
C GLY A 363 -26.88 -5.19 3.78
N ALA A 364 -27.77 -4.78 4.68
CA ALA A 364 -28.01 -3.37 5.01
C ALA A 364 -26.72 -2.58 5.28
N GLY A 365 -25.78 -3.22 5.96
CA GLY A 365 -24.50 -2.59 6.28
C GLY A 365 -23.61 -2.34 5.07
N ALA A 366 -23.70 -3.12 3.97
CA ALA A 366 -22.97 -2.84 2.73
C ALA A 366 -23.55 -1.60 2.04
N VAL A 367 -24.87 -1.55 1.88
CA VAL A 367 -25.58 -0.41 1.28
C VAL A 367 -25.27 0.89 2.03
N ASN A 368 -25.19 0.83 3.36
CA ASN A 368 -24.88 1.99 4.20
C ASN A 368 -23.47 2.57 4.01
N ARG A 369 -22.55 1.81 3.44
CA ARG A 369 -21.14 2.22 3.27
C ARG A 369 -20.78 2.67 1.86
N VAL A 370 -21.74 2.65 0.95
CA VAL A 370 -21.54 2.96 -0.47
C VAL A 370 -22.46 4.10 -0.89
N ILE A 371 -21.89 5.14 -1.46
CA ILE A 371 -22.61 6.17 -2.21
C ILE A 371 -22.53 5.76 -3.68
N GLU A 372 -23.65 5.39 -4.27
CA GLU A 372 -23.73 4.94 -5.66
C GLU A 372 -24.21 6.06 -6.57
N ILE A 373 -23.47 6.32 -7.64
CA ILE A 373 -23.76 7.36 -8.64
C ILE A 373 -23.99 6.68 -9.99
N GLU A 374 -25.23 6.66 -10.46
CA GLU A 374 -25.58 6.14 -11.77
C GLU A 374 -25.21 7.13 -12.88
N CYS A 375 -24.42 6.69 -13.85
CA CYS A 375 -23.95 7.49 -14.99
C CYS A 375 -24.64 7.00 -16.27
N LYS A 376 -25.41 7.92 -16.91
CA LYS A 376 -26.17 7.66 -18.14
C LYS A 376 -25.67 8.51 -19.30
N ASN A 377 -25.86 8.08 -20.52
CA ASN A 377 -25.52 8.87 -21.70
C ASN A 377 -26.39 10.13 -21.83
N SER A 378 -27.60 10.13 -21.27
CA SER A 378 -28.48 11.30 -21.20
C SER A 378 -27.95 12.41 -20.29
N GLU A 379 -27.07 12.03 -19.32
CA GLU A 379 -26.41 12.94 -18.38
C GLU A 379 -24.98 12.46 -18.17
N LYS A 380 -24.09 12.75 -19.14
CA LYS A 380 -22.68 12.39 -19.04
C LYS A 380 -22.03 13.08 -17.86
N ILE A 381 -21.23 12.33 -17.10
CA ILE A 381 -20.48 12.90 -15.98
C ILE A 381 -19.37 13.85 -16.47
N ILE A 382 -18.74 13.54 -17.63
CA ILE A 382 -17.78 14.41 -18.32
C ILE A 382 -18.10 14.40 -19.81
N GLU A 383 -18.35 15.57 -20.37
CA GLU A 383 -18.72 15.75 -21.78
C GLU A 383 -17.54 15.42 -22.72
N ASP A 384 -16.40 16.08 -22.55
CA ASP A 384 -15.18 15.82 -23.31
C ASP A 384 -14.18 15.01 -22.50
N GLY A 385 -14.42 13.70 -22.46
CA GLY A 385 -13.55 12.77 -21.74
C GLY A 385 -12.13 12.69 -22.32
N HIS A 386 -11.96 12.91 -23.63
CA HIS A 386 -10.65 12.86 -24.27
C HIS A 386 -9.79 14.06 -23.87
N ALA A 387 -10.34 15.27 -23.92
CA ALA A 387 -9.62 16.47 -23.50
C ALA A 387 -9.23 16.41 -22.02
N VAL A 388 -10.16 16.04 -21.13
CA VAL A 388 -9.90 15.92 -19.69
C VAL A 388 -8.83 14.86 -19.41
N SER A 389 -8.97 13.65 -19.95
CA SER A 389 -8.00 12.56 -19.70
C SER A 389 -6.59 12.90 -20.22
N SER A 390 -6.49 13.50 -21.41
CA SER A 390 -5.22 13.94 -21.99
C SER A 390 -4.54 15.03 -21.14
N ALA A 391 -5.32 15.96 -20.60
CA ALA A 391 -4.81 17.05 -19.77
C ALA A 391 -4.33 16.53 -18.40
N VAL A 392 -5.12 15.70 -17.71
CA VAL A 392 -4.77 15.21 -16.37
C VAL A 392 -3.64 14.19 -16.38
N LYS A 393 -3.42 13.44 -17.47
CA LYS A 393 -2.24 12.57 -17.64
C LYS A 393 -0.93 13.35 -17.68
N LYS A 394 -0.97 14.60 -18.12
CA LYS A 394 0.21 15.47 -18.23
C LYS A 394 0.36 16.42 -17.04
N ASN A 395 -0.72 16.73 -16.34
CA ASN A 395 -0.75 17.73 -15.26
C ASN A 395 -1.47 17.14 -14.06
N TYR A 396 -0.76 16.89 -12.95
CA TYR A 396 -1.31 16.23 -11.77
C TYR A 396 -0.49 16.47 -10.50
N GLY A 397 -1.05 16.12 -9.33
CA GLY A 397 -0.37 16.03 -8.03
C GLY A 397 -0.15 17.36 -7.32
N PHE A 398 -0.78 18.45 -7.76
CA PHE A 398 -0.64 19.77 -7.13
C PHE A 398 -1.62 19.97 -5.98
N ALA A 399 -2.91 19.78 -6.26
CA ALA A 399 -3.99 20.15 -5.35
C ALA A 399 -3.98 19.34 -4.04
N GLY A 400 -3.71 18.04 -4.12
CA GLY A 400 -3.65 17.18 -2.93
C GLY A 400 -2.53 17.58 -1.97
N ARG A 401 -1.34 17.90 -2.50
CA ARG A 401 -0.23 18.40 -1.69
C ARG A 401 -0.57 19.75 -1.03
N GLU A 402 -1.16 20.68 -1.79
CA GLU A 402 -1.58 21.98 -1.26
C GLU A 402 -2.65 21.83 -0.17
N PHE A 403 -3.63 20.94 -0.40
CA PHE A 403 -4.70 20.67 0.55
C PHE A 403 -4.17 20.10 1.86
N VAL A 404 -3.33 19.07 1.79
CA VAL A 404 -2.74 18.43 2.96
C VAL A 404 -1.84 19.39 3.74
N HIS A 405 -1.03 20.20 3.04
CA HIS A 405 -0.18 21.19 3.70
C HIS A 405 -0.97 22.22 4.51
N ARG A 406 -2.20 22.57 4.07
CA ARG A 406 -3.09 23.45 4.82
C ARG A 406 -3.84 22.70 5.92
N LEU A 407 -4.31 21.47 5.63
CA LEU A 407 -5.12 20.67 6.54
C LEU A 407 -4.39 20.38 7.86
N TYR A 408 -3.14 19.95 7.81
CA TYR A 408 -2.39 19.52 9.01
C TYR A 408 -1.78 20.69 9.81
N ARG A 409 -2.31 21.89 9.66
CA ARG A 409 -2.22 22.93 10.68
C ARG A 409 -3.33 22.70 11.71
N GLU A 410 -2.99 22.74 12.98
CA GLU A 410 -3.90 22.38 14.08
C GLU A 410 -5.29 23.05 13.97
N GLU A 411 -5.32 24.34 13.72
CA GLU A 411 -6.55 25.12 13.53
C GLU A 411 -7.45 24.59 12.40
N ASN A 412 -6.85 24.13 11.29
CA ASN A 412 -7.58 23.66 10.12
C ASN A 412 -8.11 22.23 10.32
N THR A 413 -7.40 21.39 11.06
CA THR A 413 -7.88 20.07 11.45
C THR A 413 -9.11 20.18 12.35
N LEU A 414 -9.09 21.07 13.33
CA LEU A 414 -10.24 21.36 14.19
C LEU A 414 -11.41 21.93 13.40
N ARG A 415 -11.14 22.82 12.44
CA ARG A 415 -12.14 23.39 11.54
C ARG A 415 -12.79 22.31 10.67
N ALA A 416 -12.00 21.42 10.07
CA ALA A 416 -12.51 20.29 9.27
C ALA A 416 -13.47 19.41 10.11
N ALA A 417 -13.10 19.09 11.35
CA ALA A 417 -13.94 18.34 12.26
C ALA A 417 -15.22 19.11 12.65
N ALA A 418 -15.18 20.44 12.75
CA ALA A 418 -16.37 21.27 13.01
C ALA A 418 -17.34 21.27 11.83
N LEU A 419 -16.84 21.47 10.61
CA LEU A 419 -17.63 21.40 9.37
C LEU A 419 -18.27 20.03 9.18
N TYR A 420 -17.51 18.96 9.44
CA TYR A 420 -18.03 17.60 9.43
C TYR A 420 -19.21 17.42 10.42
N ARG A 421 -19.04 17.82 11.68
CA ARG A 421 -20.09 17.68 12.70
C ARG A 421 -21.36 18.45 12.33
N GLN A 422 -21.20 19.67 11.79
CA GLN A 422 -22.35 20.47 11.34
C GLN A 422 -23.10 19.75 10.22
N SER A 423 -22.40 19.35 9.15
CA SER A 423 -23.00 18.66 7.99
C SER A 423 -23.61 17.31 8.39
N PHE A 424 -22.97 16.58 9.30
CA PHE A 424 -23.49 15.30 9.80
C PHE A 424 -24.82 15.49 10.56
N LYS A 425 -24.92 16.51 11.42
CA LYS A 425 -26.16 16.83 12.14
C LYS A 425 -27.30 17.11 11.14
N GLU A 426 -27.08 17.99 10.18
CA GLU A 426 -28.08 18.35 9.18
C GLU A 426 -28.52 17.15 8.30
N LEU A 427 -27.58 16.25 7.92
CA LEU A 427 -27.88 15.05 7.15
C LEU A 427 -28.60 13.98 7.98
N SER A 428 -28.33 13.89 9.28
CA SER A 428 -28.97 12.92 10.18
C SER A 428 -30.44 13.26 10.46
N ASP A 429 -30.84 14.52 10.31
CA ASP A 429 -32.22 14.96 10.43
C ASP A 429 -33.07 14.59 9.18
N ASN A 430 -32.43 14.19 8.07
CA ASN A 430 -33.07 13.73 6.85
C ASN A 430 -33.33 12.21 6.86
N ASP A 431 -34.06 11.71 5.85
CA ASP A 431 -34.27 10.27 5.63
C ASP A 431 -33.00 9.61 5.05
N THR A 432 -31.91 9.64 5.83
CA THR A 432 -30.62 9.08 5.46
C THR A 432 -30.12 8.17 6.59
N THR A 433 -29.41 7.11 6.24
CA THR A 433 -28.80 6.24 7.23
C THR A 433 -27.57 6.90 7.86
N GLU A 434 -27.27 6.58 9.12
CA GLU A 434 -26.18 7.19 9.87
C GLU A 434 -24.81 7.10 9.14
N LYS A 435 -24.46 5.93 8.61
CA LYS A 435 -23.16 5.75 7.94
C LYS A 435 -23.07 6.49 6.60
N GLN A 436 -24.16 6.60 5.85
CA GLN A 436 -24.20 7.44 4.66
C GLN A 436 -24.16 8.92 5.01
N ALA A 437 -24.83 9.33 6.08
CA ALA A 437 -24.72 10.70 6.57
C ALA A 437 -23.28 11.04 7.00
N MET A 438 -22.57 10.11 7.66
CA MET A 438 -21.15 10.27 7.98
C MET A 438 -20.29 10.47 6.72
N ALA A 439 -20.44 9.60 5.72
CA ALA A 439 -19.69 9.67 4.47
C ALA A 439 -19.96 10.98 3.71
N ALA A 440 -21.24 11.35 3.56
CA ALA A 440 -21.65 12.59 2.91
C ALA A 440 -21.15 13.83 3.64
N ALA A 441 -21.18 13.83 4.98
CA ALA A 441 -20.67 14.93 5.78
C ALA A 441 -19.16 15.16 5.61
N VAL A 442 -18.36 14.09 5.52
CA VAL A 442 -16.93 14.21 5.23
C VAL A 442 -16.70 14.77 3.82
N ILE A 443 -17.50 14.33 2.84
CA ILE A 443 -17.42 14.84 1.47
C ILE A 443 -17.76 16.34 1.41
N ILE A 444 -18.83 16.77 2.09
CA ILE A 444 -19.21 18.20 2.14
C ILE A 444 -18.11 19.01 2.81
N ALA A 445 -17.62 18.58 3.97
CA ALA A 445 -16.55 19.30 4.67
C ALA A 445 -15.28 19.43 3.79
N ALA A 446 -14.92 18.35 3.10
CA ALA A 446 -13.78 18.37 2.17
C ALA A 446 -14.01 19.31 0.99
N ASP A 447 -15.22 19.33 0.43
CA ASP A 447 -15.54 20.20 -0.69
C ASP A 447 -15.55 21.67 -0.30
N GLN A 448 -16.07 22.02 0.87
CA GLN A 448 -16.03 23.39 1.39
C GLN A 448 -14.59 23.87 1.54
N LEU A 449 -13.72 23.04 2.13
CA LEU A 449 -12.30 23.36 2.27
C LEU A 449 -11.58 23.41 0.92
N ALA A 450 -11.87 22.47 0.02
CA ALA A 450 -11.28 22.49 -1.33
C ALA A 450 -11.74 23.67 -2.15
N THR A 451 -13.01 24.08 -2.02
CA THR A 451 -13.56 25.29 -2.66
C THR A 451 -12.78 26.53 -2.22
N GLU A 452 -12.54 26.68 -0.92
CA GLU A 452 -11.81 27.83 -0.37
C GLU A 452 -10.30 27.78 -0.68
N TRP A 453 -9.69 26.61 -0.50
CA TRP A 453 -8.22 26.52 -0.52
C TRP A 453 -7.64 26.28 -1.90
N ILE A 454 -8.37 25.57 -2.75
CA ILE A 454 -7.86 25.07 -4.05
C ILE A 454 -8.57 25.75 -5.21
N PHE A 455 -9.89 25.58 -5.31
CA PHE A 455 -10.67 26.01 -6.48
C PHE A 455 -11.00 27.50 -6.49
N GLN A 456 -11.19 28.09 -5.30
CA GLN A 456 -11.56 29.51 -5.12
C GLN A 456 -12.75 29.90 -5.99
N ASP A 457 -13.76 29.02 -6.01
CA ASP A 457 -15.03 29.22 -6.70
C ASP A 457 -16.19 29.20 -5.71
N ASP A 458 -17.38 29.66 -6.12
CA ASP A 458 -18.57 29.71 -5.28
C ASP A 458 -19.44 28.44 -5.41
N ARG A 459 -18.81 27.30 -5.73
CA ARG A 459 -19.50 26.07 -6.10
C ARG A 459 -19.32 24.95 -5.07
N ALA A 460 -19.30 25.25 -3.78
CA ALA A 460 -19.29 24.24 -2.74
C ALA A 460 -20.57 23.38 -2.80
N LEU A 461 -20.40 22.06 -2.57
CA LEU A 461 -21.51 21.10 -2.51
C LEU A 461 -22.47 21.46 -1.39
N THR A 462 -23.75 21.42 -1.70
CA THR A 462 -24.83 21.57 -0.74
C THR A 462 -25.35 20.21 -0.29
N ILE A 463 -26.01 20.19 0.88
CA ILE A 463 -26.69 18.98 1.39
C ILE A 463 -27.71 18.45 0.39
N THR A 464 -28.50 19.35 -0.21
CA THR A 464 -29.52 18.98 -1.22
C THR A 464 -28.93 18.29 -2.43
N GLU A 465 -27.74 18.74 -2.91
CA GLU A 465 -27.08 18.16 -4.07
C GLU A 465 -26.55 16.76 -3.78
N ILE A 466 -25.90 16.52 -2.63
CA ILE A 466 -25.36 15.21 -2.29
C ILE A 466 -26.45 14.21 -1.90
N SER A 467 -27.55 14.67 -1.28
CA SER A 467 -28.66 13.82 -0.84
C SER A 467 -29.31 13.03 -1.98
N ARG A 468 -29.17 13.49 -3.23
CA ARG A 468 -29.65 12.76 -4.43
C ARG A 468 -28.99 11.40 -4.62
N PHE A 469 -27.81 11.21 -4.06
CA PHE A 469 -27.02 9.99 -4.19
C PHE A 469 -27.03 9.11 -2.93
N LEU A 470 -27.78 9.53 -1.90
CA LEU A 470 -27.84 8.81 -0.63
C LEU A 470 -29.05 7.87 -0.61
N ALA A 471 -28.85 6.69 -0.03
CA ALA A 471 -29.94 5.75 0.18
C ALA A 471 -30.83 6.20 1.35
N SER A 472 -32.14 6.12 1.17
CA SER A 472 -33.11 6.36 2.23
C SER A 472 -33.05 5.25 3.30
N ARG A 473 -33.56 5.55 4.49
CA ARG A 473 -33.68 4.54 5.58
C ARG A 473 -34.56 3.37 5.15
N ALA A 474 -35.62 3.62 4.38
CA ALA A 474 -36.48 2.58 3.83
C ALA A 474 -35.73 1.67 2.86
N ALA A 475 -34.87 2.23 1.98
CA ALA A 475 -34.07 1.44 1.04
C ALA A 475 -33.11 0.46 1.73
N VAL A 476 -32.76 0.72 2.99
CA VAL A 476 -31.84 -0.10 3.79
C VAL A 476 -32.58 -1.03 4.75
N SER A 477 -33.85 -0.79 5.02
CA SER A 477 -34.70 -1.65 5.86
C SER A 477 -34.75 -3.08 5.33
N ALA A 478 -34.47 -4.06 6.20
CA ALA A 478 -34.53 -5.47 5.83
C ALA A 478 -35.94 -5.89 5.39
N GLY A 479 -36.97 -5.34 6.03
CA GLY A 479 -38.37 -5.59 5.67
C GLY A 479 -38.72 -5.05 4.28
N GLU A 480 -38.36 -3.81 4.00
CA GLU A 480 -38.63 -3.16 2.71
C GLU A 480 -37.88 -3.84 1.55
N ARG A 481 -36.62 -4.22 1.78
CA ARG A 481 -35.84 -4.99 0.78
C ARG A 481 -36.36 -6.39 0.58
N GLY A 482 -36.76 -7.05 1.66
CA GLY A 482 -37.42 -8.35 1.57
C GLY A 482 -38.73 -8.29 0.77
N TYR A 483 -39.53 -7.25 1.03
CA TYR A 483 -40.75 -6.99 0.28
C TYR A 483 -40.48 -6.73 -1.20
N ARG A 484 -39.54 -5.87 -1.57
CA ARG A 484 -39.15 -5.63 -2.97
C ARG A 484 -38.61 -6.88 -3.64
N TYR A 485 -37.75 -7.65 -2.97
CA TYR A 485 -37.28 -8.91 -3.47
C TYR A 485 -38.43 -9.88 -3.78
N MET A 486 -39.42 -9.96 -2.90
CA MET A 486 -40.62 -10.78 -3.12
C MET A 486 -41.45 -10.26 -4.29
N CYS A 487 -41.62 -8.96 -4.45
CA CYS A 487 -42.29 -8.36 -5.60
C CYS A 487 -41.58 -8.67 -6.91
N ASP A 488 -40.26 -8.51 -6.96
CA ASP A 488 -39.44 -8.83 -8.12
C ASP A 488 -39.50 -10.32 -8.44
N TRP A 489 -39.41 -11.19 -7.41
CA TRP A 489 -39.50 -12.62 -7.56
C TRP A 489 -40.87 -13.05 -8.10
N VAL A 490 -41.97 -12.50 -7.59
CA VAL A 490 -43.33 -12.72 -8.09
C VAL A 490 -43.44 -12.30 -9.55
N SER A 491 -42.91 -11.12 -9.90
CA SER A 491 -42.93 -10.60 -11.28
C SER A 491 -42.16 -11.52 -12.24
N GLN A 492 -40.97 -11.96 -11.85
CA GLN A 492 -40.13 -12.86 -12.66
C GLN A 492 -40.75 -14.26 -12.82
N ASN A 493 -41.54 -14.70 -11.88
CA ASN A 493 -42.20 -16.03 -11.88
C ASN A 493 -43.72 -15.95 -12.13
N ALA A 494 -44.22 -14.86 -12.68
CA ALA A 494 -45.63 -14.62 -12.88
C ALA A 494 -46.31 -15.74 -13.69
N ASN A 495 -45.59 -16.39 -14.62
CA ASN A 495 -46.07 -17.54 -15.39
C ASN A 495 -46.27 -18.82 -14.54
N ARG A 496 -45.65 -18.91 -13.36
CA ARG A 496 -45.77 -20.01 -12.40
C ARG A 496 -46.75 -19.73 -11.26
N LEU A 497 -47.34 -18.54 -11.26
CA LEU A 497 -48.33 -18.09 -10.28
C LEU A 497 -49.76 -18.03 -10.87
N ARG A 498 -49.99 -18.57 -12.06
CA ARG A 498 -51.30 -18.57 -12.74
C ARG A 498 -52.00 -19.90 -12.53
N PRO A 499 -53.34 -19.89 -12.36
CA PRO A 499 -54.11 -21.14 -12.39
C PRO A 499 -53.98 -21.79 -13.77
N GLY A 500 -53.75 -23.11 -13.82
CA GLY A 500 -53.69 -23.89 -15.07
C GLY A 500 -52.32 -24.07 -15.69
N VAL A 501 -51.22 -23.96 -14.93
CA VAL A 501 -49.88 -24.36 -15.40
C VAL A 501 -49.82 -25.89 -15.53
N GLU A 502 -49.84 -26.40 -16.78
CA GLU A 502 -49.85 -27.85 -17.06
C GLU A 502 -48.47 -28.52 -16.94
N GLN A 503 -47.39 -27.77 -16.93
CA GLN A 503 -46.00 -28.30 -16.82
C GLN A 503 -45.12 -27.42 -15.96
N GLY A 504 -44.50 -28.04 -14.94
CA GLY A 504 -43.50 -27.41 -14.05
C GLY A 504 -44.02 -27.17 -12.62
N GLU A 505 -43.14 -26.71 -11.75
CA GLU A 505 -43.46 -26.37 -10.37
C GLU A 505 -44.37 -25.14 -10.31
N VAL A 506 -45.48 -25.23 -9.59
CA VAL A 506 -46.37 -24.10 -9.31
C VAL A 506 -45.94 -23.44 -8.02
N TYR A 507 -45.66 -22.12 -8.06
CA TYR A 507 -45.17 -21.37 -6.91
C TYR A 507 -46.27 -20.64 -6.13
N GLY A 508 -47.48 -20.64 -6.65
CA GLY A 508 -48.61 -19.98 -6.00
C GLY A 508 -49.69 -19.54 -6.99
N VAL A 509 -50.55 -18.65 -6.56
CA VAL A 509 -51.67 -18.11 -7.35
C VAL A 509 -51.66 -16.58 -7.26
N LEU A 510 -51.91 -15.89 -8.38
CA LEU A 510 -52.28 -14.47 -8.40
C LEU A 510 -53.80 -14.37 -8.27
N ASP A 511 -54.27 -13.33 -7.58
CA ASP A 511 -55.70 -13.03 -7.58
C ASP A 511 -56.18 -12.58 -8.99
N GLU A 512 -57.50 -12.50 -9.18
CA GLU A 512 -58.12 -12.20 -10.48
C GLU A 512 -57.71 -10.81 -11.02
N HIS A 513 -57.30 -9.90 -10.18
CA HIS A 513 -56.90 -8.53 -10.55
C HIS A 513 -55.37 -8.32 -10.59
N GLY A 514 -54.58 -9.34 -10.17
CA GLY A 514 -53.10 -9.25 -10.11
C GLY A 514 -52.57 -8.38 -8.98
N GLU A 515 -53.41 -8.05 -8.01
CA GLU A 515 -53.01 -7.20 -6.87
C GLU A 515 -52.40 -8.00 -5.70
N TRP A 516 -52.71 -9.31 -5.62
CA TRP A 516 -52.26 -10.19 -4.56
C TRP A 516 -51.62 -11.46 -5.12
N ALA A 517 -50.45 -11.80 -4.57
CA ALA A 517 -49.78 -13.07 -4.85
C ALA A 517 -49.77 -13.98 -3.62
N TYR A 518 -50.35 -15.16 -3.74
CA TYR A 518 -50.32 -16.19 -2.72
C TYR A 518 -49.20 -17.19 -3.07
N VAL A 519 -48.09 -17.12 -2.38
CA VAL A 519 -46.91 -17.97 -2.60
C VAL A 519 -46.99 -19.20 -1.71
N ILE A 520 -46.76 -20.39 -2.27
CA ILE A 520 -46.68 -21.65 -1.51
C ILE A 520 -45.26 -21.72 -0.92
N GLY A 521 -45.14 -21.81 0.42
CA GLY A 521 -43.86 -21.91 1.12
C GLY A 521 -43.33 -23.32 1.22
#